data_d2fbebd6da66c1a9ab2207379a512167
#
_entry.id   d2fbebd6da66c1a9ab2207379a512167
#
_cell.length_a   1.000
_cell.length_b   1.000
_cell.length_c   1.000
_cell.angle_alpha   90.00
_cell.angle_beta   90.00
_cell.angle_gamma   90.00
#
_symmetry.space_group_name_H-M   'P 1'
#
loop_
_entity.id
_entity.type
_entity.pdbx_description
1 polymer ?
#
loop_
_entity_poly.entity_id
_entity_poly.type
_entity_poly.pdbx_seq_one_letter_code
_entity_poly.pdbx_strand_id
1 'polypeptide(L)'
;MADANFLTGSSGLIAIDKVGNQVLFLDPDSYETVLTLDGFAPRVHELLIAPDHATAYVPIYGDGIHGKNPHPGHLVALFDLKARRHMGDFSTYPHLAPHGLRWGPQGQLYCVCENSGVVLEMDARTGAIGHVIEVGSNKAHRIEVLPDGSKLYTENEEDPFASVIDLATRKRRGTIPAPNGLAGLGLSPDGKTVVLVDAQKPQVMVVDTATDEVASTIPLDGHDKAAQIARYSPDGRHLVVTSVDAPLATIFDATLKTQRLLRLGQGPMNMAFHADGRTVLIANQNEGTLAVCDLGRAEVRRTVRAGVGVEALSFF
;
A
#
# COMPACT_ATOMS: atom_id res chain seq x y z
N MET A 1 5.49 -9.06 18.00
CA MET A 1 5.65 -7.63 18.32
C MET A 1 5.78 -6.93 17.00
N ALA A 2 4.71 -6.27 16.53
CA ALA A 2 4.80 -5.42 15.36
C ALA A 2 5.79 -4.31 15.74
N ASP A 3 6.97 -4.31 15.13
CA ASP A 3 7.94 -3.24 15.30
C ASP A 3 7.34 -1.97 14.70
N ALA A 4 6.69 -1.18 15.56
CA ALA A 4 6.52 0.23 15.33
C ALA A 4 7.92 0.87 15.49
N ASN A 5 8.84 0.53 14.59
CA ASN A 5 10.10 1.22 14.45
C ASN A 5 9.80 2.62 13.91
N PHE A 6 9.43 3.51 14.83
CA PHE A 6 9.63 4.91 14.61
C PHE A 6 11.14 5.12 14.49
N LEU A 7 11.61 5.24 13.26
CA LEU A 7 12.98 5.68 13.02
C LEU A 7 13.17 7.00 13.74
N THR A 8 14.06 7.05 14.70
CA THR A 8 14.55 8.30 15.28
C THR A 8 15.46 8.96 14.24
N GLY A 9 14.83 9.64 13.24
CA GLY A 9 15.48 10.25 12.10
C GLY A 9 15.48 9.35 10.87
N SER A 10 14.69 9.71 9.84
CA SER A 10 14.73 9.06 8.53
C SER A 10 16.04 9.41 7.84
N SER A 11 16.73 8.45 7.23
CA SER A 11 17.92 8.70 6.42
C SER A 11 17.58 9.12 4.98
N GLY A 12 16.31 8.99 4.57
CA GLY A 12 15.80 9.37 3.26
C GLY A 12 14.31 9.08 3.08
N LEU A 13 13.83 9.48 1.91
CA LEU A 13 12.50 9.17 1.41
C LEU A 13 12.64 8.59 0.00
N ILE A 14 11.98 7.48 -0.26
CA ILE A 14 11.87 6.89 -1.60
C ILE A 14 10.43 7.01 -2.09
N ALA A 15 10.24 7.32 -3.37
CA ALA A 15 8.94 7.43 -4.00
C ALA A 15 8.92 6.77 -5.38
N ILE A 16 7.80 6.17 -5.72
CA ILE A 16 7.55 5.51 -6.99
C ILE A 16 6.72 6.43 -7.87
N ASP A 17 7.33 6.97 -8.91
CA ASP A 17 6.66 7.73 -9.95
C ASP A 17 6.13 6.75 -11.01
N LYS A 18 4.94 6.22 -10.79
CA LYS A 18 4.29 5.24 -11.67
C LYS A 18 4.08 5.79 -13.08
N VAL A 19 3.67 7.05 -13.20
CA VAL A 19 3.39 7.66 -14.50
C VAL A 19 4.69 7.95 -15.25
N GLY A 20 5.71 8.48 -14.56
CA GLY A 20 7.06 8.71 -15.10
C GLY A 20 7.86 7.42 -15.28
N ASN A 21 7.40 6.30 -14.74
CA ASN A 21 8.12 5.01 -14.68
C ASN A 21 9.52 5.15 -14.08
N GLN A 22 9.60 5.82 -12.93
CA GLN A 22 10.84 6.20 -12.26
C GLN A 22 10.80 5.89 -10.77
N VAL A 23 11.97 5.72 -10.18
CA VAL A 23 12.16 5.63 -8.73
C VAL A 23 12.91 6.89 -8.28
N LEU A 24 12.31 7.62 -7.36
CA LEU A 24 12.80 8.89 -6.86
C LEU A 24 13.35 8.73 -5.45
N PHE A 25 14.54 9.24 -5.20
CA PHE A 25 15.05 9.46 -3.85
C PHE A 25 14.93 10.92 -3.50
N LEU A 26 14.35 11.20 -2.35
CA LEU A 26 14.10 12.56 -1.88
C LEU A 26 14.83 12.81 -0.56
N ASP A 27 15.17 14.06 -0.34
CA ASP A 27 15.69 14.52 0.96
C ASP A 27 14.60 14.41 2.03
N PRO A 28 14.89 13.85 3.22
CA PRO A 28 13.86 13.57 4.23
C PRO A 28 13.29 14.83 4.92
N ASP A 29 13.95 15.98 4.81
CA ASP A 29 13.55 17.23 5.45
C ASP A 29 12.89 18.22 4.47
N SER A 30 13.53 18.43 3.32
CA SER A 30 13.00 19.33 2.28
C SER A 30 11.97 18.63 1.39
N TYR A 31 12.04 17.29 1.27
CA TYR A 31 11.26 16.46 0.36
C TYR A 31 11.53 16.74 -1.13
N GLU A 32 12.62 17.43 -1.43
CA GLU A 32 13.08 17.65 -2.80
C GLU A 32 13.74 16.40 -3.37
N THR A 33 13.51 16.13 -4.67
CA THR A 33 14.14 14.99 -5.35
C THR A 33 15.65 15.22 -5.49
N VAL A 34 16.44 14.31 -4.92
CA VAL A 34 17.92 14.35 -4.98
C VAL A 34 18.50 13.38 -5.98
N LEU A 35 17.73 12.34 -6.37
CA LEU A 35 18.13 11.38 -7.39
C LEU A 35 16.91 10.78 -8.05
N THR A 36 16.97 10.61 -9.36
CA THR A 36 15.97 9.88 -10.17
C THR A 36 16.65 8.70 -10.84
N LEU A 37 16.05 7.52 -10.71
CA LEU A 37 16.44 6.32 -11.44
C LEU A 37 15.34 6.00 -12.45
N ASP A 38 15.73 5.63 -13.67
CA ASP A 38 14.84 5.29 -14.78
C ASP A 38 15.34 4.04 -15.53
N GLY A 39 14.72 3.73 -16.68
CA GLY A 39 15.11 2.58 -17.51
C GLY A 39 14.48 1.25 -17.08
N PHE A 40 13.47 1.28 -16.22
CA PHE A 40 12.72 0.09 -15.80
C PHE A 40 11.72 -0.35 -16.87
N ALA A 41 11.42 -1.66 -16.90
CA ALA A 41 10.26 -2.15 -17.65
C ALA A 41 8.96 -1.52 -17.11
N PRO A 42 7.93 -1.33 -17.94
CA PRO A 42 6.64 -0.80 -17.48
C PRO A 42 5.94 -1.78 -16.55
N ARG A 43 5.27 -1.31 -15.49
CA ARG A 43 5.48 -0.03 -14.79
C ARG A 43 5.97 -0.31 -13.39
N VAL A 44 6.89 0.48 -12.88
CA VAL A 44 7.18 0.49 -11.45
C VAL A 44 5.90 0.84 -10.70
N HIS A 45 5.59 0.08 -9.66
CA HIS A 45 4.31 0.20 -8.95
C HIS A 45 4.45 -0.25 -7.51
N GLU A 46 3.73 0.34 -6.57
CA GLU A 46 3.83 0.01 -5.15
C GLU A 46 5.28 0.04 -4.58
N LEU A 47 5.43 -0.20 -3.31
CA LEU A 47 6.70 -0.13 -2.60
C LEU A 47 6.63 -0.87 -1.28
N LEU A 48 7.66 -1.65 -0.95
CA LEU A 48 7.87 -2.24 0.36
C LEU A 48 9.31 -2.02 0.81
N ILE A 49 9.50 -1.48 2.01
CA ILE A 49 10.82 -1.35 2.63
C ILE A 49 11.12 -2.60 3.47
N ALA A 50 12.35 -3.09 3.41
CA ALA A 50 12.81 -4.16 4.27
C ALA A 50 12.80 -3.72 5.75
N PRO A 51 12.57 -4.65 6.71
CA PRO A 51 12.55 -4.31 8.13
C PRO A 51 13.85 -3.70 8.68
N ASP A 52 14.98 -3.97 8.01
CA ASP A 52 16.30 -3.40 8.34
C ASP A 52 16.54 -2.03 7.72
N HIS A 53 15.57 -1.51 6.94
CA HIS A 53 15.65 -0.24 6.21
C HIS A 53 16.85 -0.14 5.23
N ALA A 54 17.39 -1.28 4.78
CA ALA A 54 18.50 -1.31 3.84
C ALA A 54 18.08 -1.49 2.39
N THR A 55 16.95 -2.18 2.16
CA THR A 55 16.47 -2.56 0.82
C THR A 55 15.03 -2.13 0.60
N ALA A 56 14.73 -1.63 -0.59
CA ALA A 56 13.38 -1.44 -1.09
C ALA A 56 13.04 -2.48 -2.17
N TYR A 57 11.81 -2.96 -2.18
CA TYR A 57 11.24 -3.89 -3.15
C TYR A 57 10.13 -3.15 -3.92
N VAL A 58 10.23 -3.13 -5.24
CA VAL A 58 9.31 -2.41 -6.12
C VAL A 58 8.81 -3.36 -7.20
N PRO A 59 7.55 -3.74 -7.20
CA PRO A 59 6.98 -4.57 -8.25
C PRO A 59 6.99 -3.86 -9.60
N ILE A 60 7.27 -4.61 -10.65
CA ILE A 60 7.11 -4.20 -12.05
C ILE A 60 5.82 -4.83 -12.57
N TYR A 61 4.72 -4.10 -12.42
CA TYR A 61 3.37 -4.60 -12.65
C TYR A 61 3.06 -4.92 -14.13
N GLY A 62 3.65 -4.17 -15.04
CA GLY A 62 3.34 -4.23 -16.45
C GLY A 62 2.47 -3.06 -16.91
N ASP A 63 2.00 -3.11 -18.14
CA ASP A 63 1.25 -2.03 -18.78
C ASP A 63 -0.21 -2.43 -18.99
N GLY A 64 -1.05 -2.11 -18.02
CA GLY A 64 -2.47 -2.44 -18.04
C GLY A 64 -3.19 -1.97 -16.78
N ILE A 65 -4.41 -2.44 -16.63
CA ILE A 65 -5.25 -2.22 -15.46
C ILE A 65 -5.64 -3.56 -14.84
N HIS A 66 -6.05 -3.55 -13.58
CA HIS A 66 -6.46 -4.74 -12.82
C HIS A 66 -7.45 -5.63 -13.58
N GLY A 67 -7.24 -6.93 -13.54
CA GLY A 67 -8.03 -7.94 -14.24
C GLY A 67 -7.94 -7.89 -15.77
N LYS A 68 -7.23 -6.92 -16.36
CA LYS A 68 -7.12 -6.71 -17.82
C LYS A 68 -5.73 -6.20 -18.23
N ASN A 69 -4.68 -6.66 -17.57
CA ASN A 69 -3.32 -6.29 -17.95
C ASN A 69 -2.85 -7.15 -19.15
N PRO A 70 -2.82 -6.60 -20.38
CA PRO A 70 -2.44 -7.37 -21.58
C PRO A 70 -0.93 -7.59 -21.69
N HIS A 71 -0.13 -6.78 -20.97
CA HIS A 71 1.33 -6.88 -20.95
C HIS A 71 1.84 -6.92 -19.50
N PRO A 72 1.51 -8.00 -18.74
CA PRO A 72 1.84 -8.09 -17.35
C PRO A 72 3.35 -8.25 -17.14
N GLY A 73 3.88 -7.52 -16.15
CA GLY A 73 5.24 -7.72 -15.66
C GLY A 73 5.38 -9.03 -14.86
N HIS A 74 6.63 -9.35 -14.50
CA HIS A 74 6.97 -10.51 -13.66
C HIS A 74 8.24 -10.29 -12.83
N LEU A 75 8.57 -9.03 -12.57
CA LEU A 75 9.77 -8.68 -11.82
C LEU A 75 9.41 -7.91 -10.55
N VAL A 76 10.27 -8.04 -9.55
CA VAL A 76 10.32 -7.18 -8.36
C VAL A 76 11.72 -6.58 -8.33
N ALA A 77 11.85 -5.29 -8.59
CA ALA A 77 13.12 -4.58 -8.57
C ALA A 77 13.58 -4.30 -7.15
N LEU A 78 14.87 -4.45 -6.88
CA LEU A 78 15.49 -4.24 -5.58
C LEU A 78 16.38 -3.00 -5.61
N PHE A 79 16.28 -2.19 -4.56
CA PHE A 79 17.08 -0.98 -4.42
C PHE A 79 17.84 -0.97 -3.09
N ASP A 80 19.14 -0.69 -3.18
CA ASP A 80 19.98 -0.36 -2.01
C ASP A 80 19.63 1.08 -1.59
N LEU A 81 19.03 1.23 -0.43
CA LEU A 81 18.55 2.52 0.06
C LEU A 81 19.70 3.45 0.46
N LYS A 82 20.77 2.90 1.01
CA LYS A 82 21.96 3.68 1.39
C LYS A 82 22.75 4.17 0.17
N ALA A 83 23.01 3.26 -0.78
CA ALA A 83 23.74 3.58 -2.00
C ALA A 83 22.86 4.24 -3.07
N ARG A 84 21.53 4.26 -2.87
CA ARG A 84 20.53 4.82 -3.79
C ARG A 84 20.68 4.30 -5.21
N ARG A 85 20.74 2.98 -5.37
CA ARG A 85 20.93 2.32 -6.65
C ARG A 85 20.09 1.07 -6.79
N HIS A 86 19.75 0.73 -8.03
CA HIS A 86 19.16 -0.55 -8.39
C HIS A 86 20.20 -1.68 -8.19
N MET A 87 19.77 -2.80 -7.60
CA MET A 87 20.64 -3.95 -7.28
C MET A 87 20.39 -5.16 -8.19
N GLY A 88 19.28 -5.19 -8.92
CA GLY A 88 18.80 -6.32 -9.70
C GLY A 88 17.34 -6.62 -9.40
N ASP A 89 16.82 -7.70 -9.98
CA ASP A 89 15.41 -8.04 -9.93
C ASP A 89 15.21 -9.48 -9.47
N PHE A 90 14.15 -9.70 -8.68
CA PHE A 90 13.58 -11.03 -8.47
C PHE A 90 12.56 -11.33 -9.56
N SER A 91 12.50 -12.58 -10.02
CA SER A 91 11.48 -13.01 -10.98
C SER A 91 10.34 -13.72 -10.28
N THR A 92 9.12 -13.31 -10.56
CA THR A 92 7.91 -14.01 -10.13
C THR A 92 7.43 -15.04 -11.15
N TYR A 93 8.11 -15.12 -12.32
CA TYR A 93 7.71 -16.04 -13.39
C TYR A 93 7.60 -17.51 -12.89
N PRO A 94 6.54 -18.25 -13.25
CA PRO A 94 5.53 -17.97 -14.30
C PRO A 94 4.34 -17.10 -13.84
N HIS A 95 4.38 -16.53 -12.63
CA HIS A 95 3.29 -15.72 -12.09
C HIS A 95 3.45 -14.25 -12.49
N LEU A 96 2.34 -13.63 -12.88
CA LEU A 96 2.33 -12.39 -13.64
C LEU A 96 1.59 -11.27 -12.90
N ALA A 97 1.99 -10.02 -13.20
CA ALA A 97 1.51 -8.79 -12.60
C ALA A 97 1.74 -8.74 -11.08
N PRO A 98 3.01 -8.76 -10.59
CA PRO A 98 3.30 -8.56 -9.18
C PRO A 98 2.84 -7.17 -8.74
N HIS A 99 2.15 -7.09 -7.60
CA HIS A 99 1.58 -5.85 -7.10
C HIS A 99 1.85 -5.64 -5.60
N GLY A 100 0.88 -5.88 -4.73
CA GLY A 100 1.04 -5.69 -3.30
C GLY A 100 2.08 -6.61 -2.69
N LEU A 101 2.95 -6.03 -1.87
CA LEU A 101 4.00 -6.73 -1.13
C LEU A 101 3.79 -6.55 0.38
N ARG A 102 4.02 -7.60 1.18
CA ARG A 102 4.04 -7.50 2.65
C ARG A 102 5.04 -8.47 3.27
N TRP A 103 5.54 -8.06 4.43
CA TRP A 103 6.36 -8.93 5.27
C TRP A 103 5.51 -9.87 6.11
N GLY A 104 5.93 -11.13 6.18
CA GLY A 104 5.50 -12.04 7.24
C GLY A 104 6.38 -11.87 8.50
N PRO A 105 5.88 -12.29 9.68
CA PRO A 105 6.58 -12.07 10.95
C PRO A 105 7.90 -12.83 11.11
N GLN A 106 8.17 -13.81 10.25
CA GLN A 106 9.41 -14.58 10.22
C GLN A 106 10.35 -14.15 9.07
N GLY A 107 10.08 -12.98 8.44
CA GLY A 107 10.88 -12.45 7.36
C GLY A 107 10.54 -13.00 5.96
N GLN A 108 9.40 -13.68 5.81
CA GLN A 108 8.89 -14.06 4.49
C GLN A 108 8.45 -12.82 3.72
N LEU A 109 8.70 -12.79 2.42
CA LEU A 109 8.17 -11.80 1.52
C LEU A 109 6.92 -12.36 0.82
N TYR A 110 5.76 -11.78 1.09
CA TYR A 110 4.54 -12.09 0.36
C TYR A 110 4.36 -11.11 -0.80
N CYS A 111 4.10 -11.64 -2.00
CA CYS A 111 3.88 -10.86 -3.22
C CYS A 111 2.60 -11.38 -3.90
N VAL A 112 1.59 -10.52 -4.05
CA VAL A 112 0.44 -10.87 -4.87
C VAL A 112 0.79 -10.73 -6.35
N CYS A 113 0.43 -11.74 -7.16
CA CYS A 113 0.54 -11.72 -8.62
C CYS A 113 -0.87 -11.74 -9.20
N GLU A 114 -1.37 -10.54 -9.52
CA GLU A 114 -2.77 -10.28 -9.83
C GLU A 114 -3.30 -11.12 -10.99
N ASN A 115 -2.66 -11.05 -12.18
CA ASN A 115 -3.11 -11.80 -13.35
C ASN A 115 -3.10 -13.31 -13.12
N SER A 116 -2.28 -13.81 -12.21
CA SER A 116 -2.21 -15.24 -11.87
C SER A 116 -3.17 -15.64 -10.74
N GLY A 117 -3.78 -14.67 -10.05
CA GLY A 117 -4.70 -14.93 -8.95
C GLY A 117 -4.06 -15.62 -7.74
N VAL A 118 -2.79 -15.34 -7.48
CA VAL A 118 -2.00 -15.99 -6.43
C VAL A 118 -1.26 -14.99 -5.55
N VAL A 119 -0.95 -15.42 -4.33
CA VAL A 119 0.07 -14.81 -3.47
C VAL A 119 1.28 -15.76 -3.42
N LEU A 120 2.45 -15.23 -3.69
CA LEU A 120 3.72 -15.93 -3.56
C LEU A 120 4.29 -15.71 -2.16
N GLU A 121 4.74 -16.78 -1.52
CA GLU A 121 5.64 -16.71 -0.36
C GLU A 121 7.06 -16.89 -0.87
N MET A 122 7.88 -15.85 -0.73
CA MET A 122 9.22 -15.77 -1.33
C MET A 122 10.29 -15.61 -0.25
N ASP A 123 11.47 -16.15 -0.51
CA ASP A 123 12.67 -15.81 0.25
C ASP A 123 13.12 -14.39 -0.11
N ALA A 124 13.14 -13.50 0.84
CA ALA A 124 13.42 -12.08 0.63
C ALA A 124 14.88 -11.79 0.23
N ARG A 125 15.79 -12.73 0.40
CA ARG A 125 17.21 -12.57 0.06
C ARG A 125 17.54 -13.07 -1.34
N THR A 126 16.87 -14.12 -1.78
CA THR A 126 17.19 -14.81 -3.05
C THR A 126 16.10 -14.65 -4.10
N GLY A 127 14.90 -14.23 -3.72
CA GLY A 127 13.73 -14.19 -4.58
C GLY A 127 13.14 -15.57 -4.89
N ALA A 128 13.64 -16.64 -4.26
CA ALA A 128 13.12 -17.98 -4.50
C ALA A 128 11.66 -18.10 -4.03
N ILE A 129 10.80 -18.60 -4.91
CA ILE A 129 9.39 -18.87 -4.61
C ILE A 129 9.32 -20.17 -3.80
N GLY A 130 8.96 -20.06 -2.53
CA GLY A 130 8.80 -21.21 -1.63
C GLY A 130 7.41 -21.83 -1.75
N HIS A 131 6.38 -20.99 -1.81
CA HIS A 131 4.99 -21.45 -1.92
C HIS A 131 4.17 -20.52 -2.81
N VAL A 132 3.15 -21.12 -3.43
CA VAL A 132 2.14 -20.45 -4.25
C VAL A 132 0.78 -20.67 -3.60
N ILE A 133 0.06 -19.59 -3.29
CA ILE A 133 -1.20 -19.62 -2.56
C ILE A 133 -2.30 -19.05 -3.45
N GLU A 134 -3.31 -19.84 -3.75
CA GLU A 134 -4.45 -19.41 -4.55
C GLU A 134 -5.36 -18.47 -3.79
N VAL A 135 -5.68 -17.32 -4.40
CA VAL A 135 -6.54 -16.29 -3.82
C VAL A 135 -8.01 -16.49 -4.19
N GLY A 136 -8.27 -17.03 -5.39
CA GLY A 136 -9.62 -17.19 -5.93
C GLY A 136 -10.19 -15.95 -6.61
N SER A 137 -9.32 -15.01 -6.98
CA SER A 137 -9.60 -13.83 -7.80
C SER A 137 -8.37 -13.51 -8.64
N ASN A 138 -8.58 -13.12 -9.88
CA ASN A 138 -7.52 -12.56 -10.74
C ASN A 138 -7.47 -11.02 -10.68
N LYS A 139 -8.05 -10.44 -9.63
CA LYS A 139 -8.03 -9.02 -9.30
C LYS A 139 -7.50 -8.76 -7.88
N ALA A 140 -6.82 -9.76 -7.29
CA ALA A 140 -6.16 -9.58 -6.01
C ALA A 140 -5.02 -8.58 -6.16
N HIS A 141 -5.16 -7.40 -5.53
CA HIS A 141 -4.34 -6.24 -5.83
C HIS A 141 -3.43 -5.86 -4.65
N ARG A 142 -4.00 -5.62 -3.48
CA ARG A 142 -3.27 -5.36 -2.24
C ARG A 142 -3.49 -6.45 -1.22
N ILE A 143 -2.53 -6.60 -0.35
CA ILE A 143 -2.56 -7.61 0.71
C ILE A 143 -2.17 -6.98 2.05
N GLU A 144 -2.68 -7.55 3.15
CA GLU A 144 -2.23 -7.28 4.50
C GLU A 144 -2.03 -8.60 5.26
N VAL A 145 -0.93 -8.68 6.02
CA VAL A 145 -0.58 -9.87 6.81
C VAL A 145 -0.76 -9.54 8.28
N LEU A 146 -1.47 -10.38 9.03
CA LEU A 146 -1.60 -10.19 10.48
C LEU A 146 -0.22 -10.26 11.16
N PRO A 147 0.03 -9.43 12.19
CA PRO A 147 1.29 -9.39 12.90
C PRO A 147 1.73 -10.74 13.52
N ASP A 148 0.77 -11.60 13.84
CA ASP A 148 1.03 -12.95 14.35
C ASP A 148 1.32 -13.99 13.24
N GLY A 149 1.15 -13.60 11.96
CA GLY A 149 1.34 -14.48 10.82
C GLY A 149 0.27 -15.54 10.61
N SER A 150 -0.86 -15.46 11.31
CA SER A 150 -1.93 -16.44 11.18
C SER A 150 -2.72 -16.32 9.88
N LYS A 151 -2.91 -15.07 9.40
CA LYS A 151 -3.75 -14.77 8.25
C LYS A 151 -3.15 -13.72 7.34
N LEU A 152 -3.55 -13.79 6.08
CA LEU A 152 -3.37 -12.74 5.08
C LEU A 152 -4.74 -12.41 4.47
N TYR A 153 -5.00 -11.11 4.30
CA TYR A 153 -6.18 -10.60 3.60
C TYR A 153 -5.78 -10.05 2.25
N THR A 154 -6.60 -10.28 1.22
CA THR A 154 -6.43 -9.64 -0.07
C THR A 154 -7.62 -8.73 -0.36
N GLU A 155 -7.35 -7.56 -0.86
CA GLU A 155 -8.34 -6.76 -1.57
C GLU A 155 -8.35 -7.24 -3.02
N ASN A 156 -9.55 -7.51 -3.55
CA ASN A 156 -9.74 -8.10 -4.87
C ASN A 156 -10.38 -7.10 -5.85
N GLU A 157 -10.00 -5.83 -5.74
CA GLU A 157 -10.50 -4.72 -6.56
C GLU A 157 -12.04 -4.76 -6.71
N GLU A 158 -12.57 -4.82 -7.90
CA GLU A 158 -14.00 -4.77 -8.20
C GLU A 158 -14.76 -6.06 -7.87
N ASP A 159 -14.08 -7.14 -7.44
CA ASP A 159 -14.76 -8.37 -7.04
C ASP A 159 -15.54 -8.17 -5.75
N PRO A 160 -16.72 -8.80 -5.60
CA PRO A 160 -17.62 -8.54 -4.48
C PRO A 160 -17.18 -9.20 -3.16
N PHE A 161 -15.88 -9.37 -2.95
CA PHE A 161 -15.32 -9.98 -1.74
C PHE A 161 -13.84 -9.67 -1.54
N ALA A 162 -13.38 -9.66 -0.28
CA ALA A 162 -12.00 -9.85 0.09
C ALA A 162 -11.72 -11.33 0.38
N SER A 163 -10.52 -11.83 0.07
CA SER A 163 -10.13 -13.20 0.41
C SER A 163 -9.41 -13.25 1.75
N VAL A 164 -9.70 -14.29 2.54
CA VAL A 164 -9.02 -14.61 3.79
C VAL A 164 -8.18 -15.86 3.59
N ILE A 165 -6.87 -15.73 3.73
CA ILE A 165 -5.90 -16.80 3.58
C ILE A 165 -5.42 -17.24 4.97
N ASP A 166 -5.45 -18.52 5.24
CA ASP A 166 -4.80 -19.13 6.40
C ASP A 166 -3.34 -19.44 6.02
N LEU A 167 -2.40 -18.77 6.67
CA LEU A 167 -0.97 -18.89 6.32
C LEU A 167 -0.34 -20.18 6.84
N ALA A 168 -0.87 -20.81 7.87
CA ALA A 168 -0.37 -22.09 8.35
C ALA A 168 -0.66 -23.23 7.35
N THR A 169 -1.86 -23.22 6.75
CA THR A 169 -2.26 -24.18 5.74
C THR A 169 -1.97 -23.72 4.31
N ARG A 170 -1.67 -22.43 4.12
CA ARG A 170 -1.46 -21.80 2.80
C ARG A 170 -2.68 -21.97 1.87
N LYS A 171 -3.85 -21.81 2.43
CA LYS A 171 -5.13 -21.96 1.70
C LYS A 171 -6.08 -20.83 2.00
N ARG A 172 -6.90 -20.49 1.02
CA ARG A 172 -8.03 -19.61 1.25
C ARG A 172 -9.02 -20.30 2.20
N ARG A 173 -9.27 -19.71 3.37
CA ARG A 173 -10.20 -20.22 4.38
C ARG A 173 -11.61 -19.68 4.23
N GLY A 174 -11.75 -18.51 3.57
CA GLY A 174 -13.04 -17.86 3.42
C GLY A 174 -12.96 -16.57 2.62
N THR A 175 -14.05 -15.84 2.64
CA THR A 175 -14.19 -14.53 2.01
C THR A 175 -14.98 -13.59 2.91
N ILE A 176 -14.71 -12.28 2.81
CA ILE A 176 -15.49 -11.22 3.44
C ILE A 176 -16.32 -10.57 2.34
N PRO A 177 -17.67 -10.60 2.43
CA PRO A 177 -18.53 -10.01 1.41
C PRO A 177 -18.31 -8.50 1.26
N ALA A 178 -18.15 -8.03 0.01
CA ALA A 178 -18.02 -6.62 -0.36
C ALA A 178 -18.83 -6.37 -1.64
N PRO A 179 -20.14 -6.23 -1.55
CA PRO A 179 -21.04 -6.30 -2.71
C PRO A 179 -20.85 -5.20 -3.76
N ASN A 180 -20.19 -4.11 -3.39
CA ASN A 180 -19.84 -3.02 -4.30
C ASN A 180 -18.40 -3.12 -4.87
N GLY A 181 -17.68 -4.20 -4.57
CA GLY A 181 -16.26 -4.30 -4.83
C GLY A 181 -15.41 -3.53 -3.81
N LEU A 182 -14.11 -3.64 -3.94
CA LEU A 182 -13.11 -3.04 -3.06
C LEU A 182 -12.14 -2.19 -3.87
N ALA A 183 -11.57 -1.17 -3.23
CA ALA A 183 -10.55 -0.31 -3.81
C ALA A 183 -9.25 -0.28 -2.98
N GLY A 184 -9.28 -0.77 -1.75
CA GLY A 184 -8.12 -0.83 -0.90
C GLY A 184 -8.41 -1.45 0.45
N LEU A 185 -7.35 -1.71 1.21
CA LEU A 185 -7.43 -2.21 2.58
C LEU A 185 -6.33 -1.60 3.46
N GLY A 186 -6.58 -1.56 4.76
CA GLY A 186 -5.62 -1.11 5.76
C GLY A 186 -5.77 -1.93 7.04
N LEU A 187 -4.67 -2.46 7.55
CA LEU A 187 -4.62 -3.24 8.79
C LEU A 187 -4.22 -2.33 9.96
N SER A 188 -4.94 -2.43 11.07
CA SER A 188 -4.55 -1.77 12.31
C SER A 188 -3.23 -2.36 12.85
N PRO A 189 -2.34 -1.54 13.47
CA PRO A 189 -1.05 -2.03 13.96
C PRO A 189 -1.15 -3.13 15.01
N ASP A 190 -2.25 -3.20 15.78
CA ASP A 190 -2.51 -4.26 16.74
C ASP A 190 -3.08 -5.54 16.09
N GLY A 191 -3.33 -5.52 14.79
CA GLY A 191 -3.84 -6.63 14.01
C GLY A 191 -5.30 -7.00 14.25
N LYS A 192 -6.07 -6.20 15.03
CA LYS A 192 -7.45 -6.54 15.39
C LYS A 192 -8.49 -6.12 14.38
N THR A 193 -8.14 -5.17 13.52
CA THR A 193 -9.08 -4.58 12.57
C THR A 193 -8.46 -4.46 11.19
N VAL A 194 -9.19 -4.93 10.17
CA VAL A 194 -8.94 -4.59 8.77
C VAL A 194 -10.03 -3.62 8.32
N VAL A 195 -9.63 -2.51 7.73
CA VAL A 195 -10.53 -1.58 7.07
C VAL A 195 -10.50 -1.86 5.57
N LEU A 196 -11.66 -2.12 4.98
CA LEU A 196 -11.85 -2.33 3.55
C LEU A 196 -12.52 -1.08 2.97
N VAL A 197 -11.97 -0.57 1.87
CA VAL A 197 -12.51 0.61 1.18
C VAL A 197 -13.50 0.16 0.11
N ASP A 198 -14.71 0.69 0.15
CA ASP A 198 -15.75 0.39 -0.85
C ASP A 198 -15.42 1.06 -2.19
N ALA A 199 -15.48 0.31 -3.29
CA ALA A 199 -15.10 0.79 -4.62
C ALA A 199 -16.13 1.73 -5.27
N GLN A 200 -17.39 1.74 -4.80
CA GLN A 200 -18.48 2.50 -5.44
C GLN A 200 -19.08 3.57 -4.55
N LYS A 201 -18.98 3.42 -3.22
CA LYS A 201 -19.58 4.35 -2.27
C LYS A 201 -18.50 4.98 -1.40
N PRO A 202 -18.68 6.24 -0.99
CA PRO A 202 -17.78 6.90 -0.04
C PRO A 202 -17.97 6.33 1.37
N GLN A 203 -17.48 5.13 1.60
CA GLN A 203 -17.56 4.43 2.88
C GLN A 203 -16.43 3.44 3.05
N VAL A 204 -16.20 3.06 4.29
CA VAL A 204 -15.28 1.98 4.65
C VAL A 204 -16.01 0.92 5.47
N MET A 205 -15.64 -0.35 5.30
CA MET A 205 -16.09 -1.46 6.11
C MET A 205 -15.02 -1.82 7.12
N VAL A 206 -15.39 -1.93 8.37
CA VAL A 206 -14.50 -2.29 9.48
C VAL A 206 -14.71 -3.76 9.81
N VAL A 207 -13.67 -4.55 9.62
CA VAL A 207 -13.69 -6.01 9.81
C VAL A 207 -12.97 -6.37 11.11
N ASP A 208 -13.60 -7.20 11.94
CA ASP A 208 -12.97 -7.84 13.08
C ASP A 208 -12.13 -9.03 12.60
N THR A 209 -10.81 -8.99 12.83
CA THR A 209 -9.90 -10.05 12.36
C THR A 209 -10.02 -11.35 13.14
N ALA A 210 -10.64 -11.37 14.31
CA ALA A 210 -10.87 -12.60 15.07
C ALA A 210 -11.99 -13.45 14.44
N THR A 211 -13.02 -12.78 13.91
CA THR A 211 -14.20 -13.45 13.31
C THR A 211 -14.21 -13.43 11.79
N ASP A 212 -13.44 -12.54 11.15
CA ASP A 212 -13.46 -12.22 9.71
C ASP A 212 -14.83 -11.65 9.24
N GLU A 213 -15.56 -11.00 10.16
CA GLU A 213 -16.88 -10.43 9.88
C GLU A 213 -16.83 -8.90 9.85
N VAL A 214 -17.69 -8.28 9.04
CA VAL A 214 -17.87 -6.83 9.01
C VAL A 214 -18.59 -6.39 10.28
N ALA A 215 -17.86 -5.75 11.19
CA ALA A 215 -18.39 -5.23 12.45
C ALA A 215 -19.19 -3.94 12.27
N SER A 216 -18.80 -3.09 11.30
CA SER A 216 -19.50 -1.85 10.98
C SER A 216 -19.14 -1.34 9.58
N THR A 217 -19.99 -0.46 9.04
CA THR A 217 -19.73 0.32 7.83
C THR A 217 -19.83 1.80 8.19
N ILE A 218 -18.82 2.58 7.82
CA ILE A 218 -18.70 3.99 8.19
C ILE A 218 -18.69 4.83 6.91
N PRO A 219 -19.68 5.70 6.69
CA PRO A 219 -19.66 6.67 5.61
C PRO A 219 -18.49 7.65 5.78
N LEU A 220 -17.93 8.12 4.66
CA LEU A 220 -16.89 9.16 4.65
C LEU A 220 -17.54 10.53 4.54
N ASP A 221 -17.54 11.28 5.64
CA ASP A 221 -18.19 12.58 5.70
C ASP A 221 -17.56 13.58 4.72
N GLY A 222 -18.38 14.23 3.93
CA GLY A 222 -17.96 15.23 2.94
C GLY A 222 -17.36 14.67 1.65
N HIS A 223 -17.35 13.36 1.45
CA HIS A 223 -17.00 12.72 0.18
C HIS A 223 -18.25 12.47 -0.65
N ASP A 224 -18.17 12.76 -1.94
CA ASP A 224 -19.18 12.46 -2.97
C ASP A 224 -18.74 11.33 -3.93
N LYS A 225 -17.49 10.89 -3.80
CA LYS A 225 -16.87 9.81 -4.56
C LYS A 225 -16.30 8.76 -3.61
N ALA A 226 -16.19 7.52 -4.11
CA ALA A 226 -15.50 6.45 -3.41
C ALA A 226 -14.05 6.83 -3.07
N ALA A 227 -13.52 6.22 -2.02
CA ALA A 227 -12.12 6.33 -1.65
C ALA A 227 -11.30 5.21 -2.29
N GLN A 228 -9.96 5.28 -2.13
CA GLN A 228 -9.05 4.32 -2.76
C GLN A 228 -8.11 3.66 -1.76
N ILE A 229 -7.41 4.42 -0.94
CA ILE A 229 -6.37 3.91 -0.04
C ILE A 229 -6.79 4.14 1.41
N ALA A 230 -6.55 3.15 2.25
CA ALA A 230 -6.66 3.26 3.70
C ALA A 230 -5.34 2.84 4.35
N ARG A 231 -4.76 3.69 5.22
CA ARG A 231 -3.53 3.41 5.95
C ARG A 231 -3.64 3.88 7.38
N TYR A 232 -3.31 3.00 8.32
CA TYR A 232 -3.13 3.41 9.72
C TYR A 232 -1.75 4.06 9.91
N SER A 233 -1.71 5.07 10.78
CA SER A 233 -0.43 5.54 11.30
C SER A 233 0.26 4.42 12.11
N PRO A 234 1.61 4.34 12.12
CA PRO A 234 2.32 3.25 12.81
C PRO A 234 1.98 3.13 14.31
N ASP A 235 1.60 4.22 14.95
CA ASP A 235 1.17 4.26 16.35
C ASP A 235 -0.32 3.92 16.56
N GLY A 236 -1.06 3.66 15.47
CA GLY A 236 -2.49 3.33 15.49
C GLY A 236 -3.43 4.47 15.90
N ARG A 237 -2.91 5.70 16.11
CA ARG A 237 -3.74 6.82 16.55
C ARG A 237 -4.60 7.41 15.44
N HIS A 238 -4.23 7.19 14.20
CA HIS A 238 -4.95 7.71 13.03
C HIS A 238 -5.10 6.63 11.94
N LEU A 239 -6.26 6.67 11.27
CA LEU A 239 -6.44 6.04 9.96
C LEU A 239 -6.63 7.16 8.95
N VAL A 240 -5.87 7.14 7.87
CA VAL A 240 -6.03 8.09 6.75
C VAL A 240 -6.59 7.34 5.55
N VAL A 241 -7.66 7.90 4.98
CA VAL A 241 -8.35 7.34 3.80
C VAL A 241 -8.34 8.39 2.69
N THR A 242 -7.71 8.09 1.54
CA THR A 242 -7.60 9.00 0.39
C THR A 242 -8.58 8.64 -0.73
N SER A 243 -9.01 9.63 -1.51
CA SER A 243 -9.96 9.45 -2.62
C SER A 243 -9.32 9.94 -3.92
N VAL A 244 -8.99 9.03 -4.85
CA VAL A 244 -8.27 9.36 -6.10
C VAL A 244 -9.12 10.24 -7.04
N ASP A 245 -10.45 10.06 -7.04
CA ASP A 245 -11.40 10.79 -7.88
C ASP A 245 -11.89 12.11 -7.26
N ALA A 246 -11.39 12.44 -6.06
CA ALA A 246 -11.68 13.71 -5.39
C ALA A 246 -10.41 14.17 -4.64
N PRO A 247 -10.11 15.50 -4.61
CA PRO A 247 -8.92 16.02 -3.95
C PRO A 247 -9.10 16.04 -2.41
N LEU A 248 -9.40 14.88 -1.84
CA LEU A 248 -9.81 14.73 -0.45
C LEU A 248 -9.14 13.53 0.22
N ALA A 249 -8.93 13.65 1.53
CA ALA A 249 -8.71 12.53 2.43
C ALA A 249 -9.52 12.72 3.71
N THR A 250 -9.85 11.61 4.37
CA THR A 250 -10.40 11.61 5.72
C THR A 250 -9.35 11.12 6.70
N ILE A 251 -9.18 11.83 7.81
CA ILE A 251 -8.37 11.42 8.95
C ILE A 251 -9.31 11.00 10.08
N PHE A 252 -9.29 9.72 10.42
CA PHE A 252 -9.99 9.17 11.58
C PHE A 252 -9.10 9.18 12.82
N ASP A 253 -9.70 9.27 13.98
CA ASP A 253 -9.04 8.93 15.25
C ASP A 253 -8.92 7.40 15.45
N ALA A 254 -8.21 6.98 16.51
CA ALA A 254 -8.01 5.56 16.82
C ALA A 254 -9.31 4.77 17.04
N THR A 255 -10.41 5.43 17.36
CA THR A 255 -11.70 4.79 17.61
C THR A 255 -12.59 4.70 16.37
N LEU A 256 -12.15 5.30 15.26
CA LEU A 256 -12.88 5.46 14.00
C LEU A 256 -14.22 6.22 14.15
N LYS A 257 -14.41 6.97 15.23
CA LYS A 257 -15.65 7.72 15.51
C LYS A 257 -15.58 9.18 15.08
N THR A 258 -14.37 9.76 15.08
CA THR A 258 -14.16 11.14 14.70
C THR A 258 -13.53 11.19 13.31
N GLN A 259 -14.13 11.95 12.41
CA GLN A 259 -13.64 12.19 11.08
C GLN A 259 -13.23 13.66 10.92
N ARG A 260 -12.12 13.90 10.24
CA ARG A 260 -11.68 15.22 9.82
C ARG A 260 -11.31 15.19 8.36
N LEU A 261 -11.95 16.07 7.58
CA LEU A 261 -11.70 16.19 6.15
C LEU A 261 -10.42 16.98 5.89
N LEU A 262 -9.57 16.46 5.01
CA LEU A 262 -8.35 17.09 4.52
C LEU A 262 -8.50 17.37 3.02
N ARG A 263 -8.33 18.63 2.61
CA ARG A 263 -8.32 19.01 1.18
C ARG A 263 -6.90 18.90 0.65
N LEU A 264 -6.76 18.20 -0.48
CA LEU A 264 -5.49 17.84 -1.12
C LEU A 264 -5.41 18.37 -2.55
N GLY A 265 -4.31 18.05 -3.25
CA GLY A 265 -4.21 18.14 -4.70
C GLY A 265 -4.97 17.02 -5.41
N GLN A 266 -4.91 17.00 -6.75
CA GLN A 266 -5.65 16.04 -7.57
C GLN A 266 -5.03 14.63 -7.53
N GLY A 267 -5.89 13.63 -7.41
CA GLY A 267 -5.49 12.22 -7.39
C GLY A 267 -4.70 11.80 -6.16
N PRO A 268 -5.18 12.08 -4.92
CA PRO A 268 -4.47 11.63 -3.73
C PRO A 268 -4.48 10.10 -3.65
N MET A 269 -3.28 9.54 -3.56
CA MET A 269 -3.01 8.09 -3.53
C MET A 269 -2.39 7.67 -2.21
N ASN A 270 -1.29 6.94 -2.25
CA ASN A 270 -0.62 6.39 -1.08
C ASN A 270 0.10 7.47 -0.26
N MET A 271 0.57 7.07 0.92
CA MET A 271 1.13 8.00 1.89
C MET A 271 2.28 7.39 2.68
N ALA A 272 3.13 8.25 3.25
CA ALA A 272 4.17 7.89 4.20
C ALA A 272 4.02 8.69 5.49
N PHE A 273 4.01 8.01 6.62
CA PHE A 273 3.98 8.63 7.94
C PHE A 273 5.41 8.92 8.40
N HIS A 274 5.64 10.16 8.82
CA HIS A 274 6.92 10.57 9.37
C HIS A 274 7.06 10.08 10.83
N ALA A 275 8.29 9.83 11.25
CA ALA A 275 8.62 9.33 12.60
C ALA A 275 8.19 10.24 13.76
N ASP A 276 7.87 11.52 13.48
CA ASP A 276 7.36 12.46 14.49
C ASP A 276 5.93 12.12 14.97
N GLY A 277 5.28 11.13 14.36
CA GLY A 277 3.90 10.72 14.67
C GLY A 277 2.83 11.78 14.39
N ARG A 278 3.20 12.85 13.68
CA ARG A 278 2.35 14.02 13.41
C ARG A 278 2.25 14.35 11.93
N THR A 279 3.33 14.14 11.19
CA THR A 279 3.41 14.49 9.78
C THR A 279 3.09 13.26 8.91
N VAL A 280 2.26 13.45 7.90
CA VAL A 280 2.04 12.47 6.83
C VAL A 280 2.27 13.15 5.48
N LEU A 281 2.98 12.48 4.58
CA LEU A 281 3.10 12.87 3.19
C LEU A 281 2.10 12.08 2.37
N ILE A 282 1.29 12.76 1.57
CA ILE A 282 0.30 12.13 0.69
C ILE A 282 0.65 12.47 -0.76
N ALA A 283 0.77 11.45 -1.61
CA ALA A 283 1.01 11.62 -3.02
C ALA A 283 -0.25 12.13 -3.73
N ASN A 284 -0.16 13.26 -4.43
CA ASN A 284 -1.18 13.75 -5.35
C ASN A 284 -0.77 13.34 -6.78
N GLN A 285 -1.13 12.12 -7.17
CA GLN A 285 -0.62 11.47 -8.37
C GLN A 285 -0.87 12.30 -9.63
N ASN A 286 -2.09 12.84 -9.80
CA ASN A 286 -2.46 13.56 -11.02
C ASN A 286 -1.79 14.93 -11.15
N GLU A 287 -1.12 15.42 -10.10
CA GLU A 287 -0.36 16.67 -10.10
C GLU A 287 1.15 16.45 -10.04
N GLY A 288 1.61 15.23 -9.73
CA GLY A 288 3.01 14.94 -9.50
C GLY A 288 3.57 15.71 -8.30
N THR A 289 2.80 15.78 -7.20
CA THR A 289 3.18 16.49 -5.98
C THR A 289 3.01 15.65 -4.73
N LEU A 290 3.69 16.03 -3.65
CA LEU A 290 3.48 15.50 -2.30
C LEU A 290 2.88 16.59 -1.42
N ALA A 291 1.74 16.31 -0.79
CA ALA A 291 1.17 17.15 0.24
C ALA A 291 1.77 16.78 1.59
N VAL A 292 2.40 17.72 2.26
CA VAL A 292 2.94 17.58 3.62
C VAL A 292 1.86 18.02 4.60
N CYS A 293 1.29 17.08 5.33
CA CYS A 293 0.09 17.28 6.13
C CYS A 293 0.36 17.11 7.62
N ASP A 294 -0.35 17.88 8.44
CA ASP A 294 -0.42 17.74 9.90
C ASP A 294 -1.63 16.89 10.27
N LEU A 295 -1.40 15.68 10.80
CA LEU A 295 -2.46 14.78 11.25
C LEU A 295 -3.30 15.37 12.38
N GLY A 296 -2.66 16.07 13.32
CA GLY A 296 -3.32 16.66 14.47
C GLY A 296 -4.25 17.82 14.14
N ARG A 297 -3.93 18.60 13.09
CA ARG A 297 -4.72 19.75 12.64
C ARG A 297 -5.62 19.45 11.44
N ALA A 298 -5.37 18.35 10.74
CA ALA A 298 -5.97 18.01 9.46
C ALA A 298 -5.78 19.15 8.43
N GLU A 299 -4.54 19.58 8.25
CA GLU A 299 -4.19 20.67 7.33
C GLU A 299 -2.95 20.34 6.49
N VAL A 300 -2.94 20.81 5.24
CA VAL A 300 -1.75 20.80 4.39
C VAL A 300 -0.87 21.98 4.77
N ARG A 301 0.36 21.69 5.22
CA ARG A 301 1.34 22.71 5.57
C ARG A 301 2.05 23.26 4.34
N ARG A 302 2.38 22.39 3.39
CA ARG A 302 3.00 22.75 2.10
C ARG A 302 2.82 21.62 1.09
N THR A 303 3.07 21.94 -0.18
CA THR A 303 3.12 20.97 -1.28
C THR A 303 4.50 21.05 -1.94
N VAL A 304 5.06 19.90 -2.31
CA VAL A 304 6.38 19.78 -2.93
C VAL A 304 6.22 19.03 -4.25
N ARG A 305 6.94 19.45 -5.29
CA ARG A 305 6.97 18.74 -6.57
C ARG A 305 7.76 17.43 -6.44
N ALA A 306 7.19 16.32 -6.96
CA ALA A 306 7.85 15.03 -6.94
C ALA A 306 7.41 14.20 -8.16
N GLY A 307 8.22 14.22 -9.21
CA GLY A 307 7.98 13.45 -10.43
C GLY A 307 6.81 13.95 -11.28
N VAL A 308 6.23 13.04 -12.04
CA VAL A 308 5.09 13.26 -12.96
C VAL A 308 3.80 12.74 -12.33
N GLY A 309 3.84 11.56 -11.71
CA GLY A 309 2.68 10.93 -11.09
C GLY A 309 3.10 9.91 -10.02
N VAL A 310 3.61 10.43 -8.89
CA VAL A 310 3.99 9.63 -7.73
C VAL A 310 2.78 8.95 -7.14
N GLU A 311 2.90 7.64 -6.89
CA GLU A 311 1.83 6.84 -6.32
C GLU A 311 2.18 6.26 -4.95
N ALA A 312 3.36 5.67 -4.79
CA ALA A 312 3.79 5.06 -3.54
C ALA A 312 5.04 5.77 -2.99
N LEU A 313 5.17 5.84 -1.67
CA LEU A 313 6.32 6.46 -1.02
C LEU A 313 6.53 5.89 0.38
N SER A 314 7.76 5.92 0.87
CA SER A 314 8.13 5.48 2.22
C SER A 314 9.40 6.18 2.71
N PHE A 315 9.43 6.49 3.99
CA PHE A 315 10.66 6.83 4.69
C PHE A 315 11.53 5.59 4.93
N PHE A 316 12.86 5.77 4.98
CA PHE A 316 13.84 4.73 5.30
C PHE A 316 15.02 5.26 6.12
#